data_bb71961f65ead3d7678630b32ed8f3c0
#
_entry.id   bb71961f65ead3d7678630b32ed8f3c0
#
_cell.length_a   1.000
_cell.length_b   1.000
_cell.length_c   1.000
_cell.angle_alpha   90.00
_cell.angle_beta   90.00
_cell.angle_gamma   90.00
#
_symmetry.space_group_name_H-M   'P 1'
#
loop_
_entity.id
_entity.type
_entity.pdbx_description
1 polymer ?
#
loop_
_entity_poly.entity_id
_entity_poly.type
_entity_poly.pdbx_seq_one_letter_code
_entity_poly.pdbx_strand_id
1 'polypeptide(L)'
;MKISTEIDSIAKIVGMEKAVELCAKAGFDAWDFSLFDMCLIDWGTRLPLQRQHPLNGPHYLKFARELKKIGLDNGIVCNQSHAPFPVDAPAIRAFLKRAIECTAEAGGSICIIHPDNAKTAEENAEMYLELLPFAKEHGVKIATENMWNWDGEKDESSFAACATAEDFKKHLEVIDDEFFVACLDLGHAEMRGSGNGAVHMIKTLGHHLQALHIHENDRWHDNHQIPFSMDMDFDAIVKALKEIDYKGYFTLEACHFLDGYTEANVFEGVVKLRESATKLADMFENQ
;
A
#
# COMPACT_ATOMS: atom_id res chain seq x y z
N MET A 1 11.82 3.74 14.59
CA MET A 1 10.88 3.21 13.57
C MET A 1 11.47 3.43 12.18
N LYS A 2 11.37 2.45 11.27
CA LYS A 2 11.85 2.60 9.89
C LYS A 2 10.79 3.25 9.01
N ILE A 3 11.22 4.04 8.03
CA ILE A 3 10.35 4.80 7.13
C ILE A 3 10.49 4.34 5.68
N SER A 4 9.38 4.36 4.95
CA SER A 4 9.26 3.98 3.55
C SER A 4 8.28 4.88 2.82
N THR A 5 8.25 4.81 1.50
CA THR A 5 7.23 5.46 0.65
C THR A 5 6.96 4.64 -0.60
N GLU A 6 5.74 4.74 -1.13
CA GLU A 6 5.42 4.25 -2.46
C GLU A 6 6.27 4.98 -3.52
N ILE A 7 6.53 4.30 -4.62
CA ILE A 7 7.36 4.88 -5.69
C ILE A 7 6.57 5.28 -6.95
N ASP A 8 5.27 4.98 -7.06
CA ASP A 8 4.47 5.23 -8.26
C ASP A 8 4.39 6.72 -8.61
N SER A 9 4.10 7.56 -7.60
CA SER A 9 4.01 9.02 -7.77
C SER A 9 5.32 9.63 -8.26
N ILE A 10 6.45 9.13 -7.77
CA ILE A 10 7.79 9.57 -8.19
C ILE A 10 8.10 9.00 -9.58
N ALA A 11 7.78 7.71 -9.80
CA ALA A 11 8.08 7.00 -11.05
C ALA A 11 7.32 7.56 -12.26
N LYS A 12 6.11 8.07 -12.06
CA LYS A 12 5.36 8.79 -13.10
C LYS A 12 6.12 10.01 -13.66
N ILE A 13 7.01 10.58 -12.85
CA ILE A 13 7.79 11.77 -13.23
C ILE A 13 9.16 11.38 -13.81
N VAL A 14 9.85 10.40 -13.20
CA VAL A 14 11.27 10.12 -13.51
C VAL A 14 11.59 8.66 -13.85
N GLY A 15 10.61 7.77 -13.85
CA GLY A 15 10.80 6.31 -14.00
C GLY A 15 11.16 5.61 -12.68
N MET A 16 10.90 4.29 -12.62
CA MET A 16 11.02 3.51 -11.37
C MET A 16 12.45 3.42 -10.85
N GLU A 17 13.43 3.22 -11.72
CA GLU A 17 14.83 3.15 -11.34
C GLU A 17 15.28 4.42 -10.62
N LYS A 18 14.91 5.56 -11.20
CA LYS A 18 15.25 6.87 -10.62
C LYS A 18 14.44 7.15 -9.36
N ALA A 19 13.19 6.69 -9.27
CA ALA A 19 12.38 6.82 -8.07
C ALA A 19 13.06 6.13 -6.87
N VAL A 20 13.55 4.90 -7.02
CA VAL A 20 14.28 4.19 -5.96
C VAL A 20 15.55 4.95 -5.55
N GLU A 21 16.34 5.47 -6.51
CA GLU A 21 17.51 6.30 -6.21
C GLU A 21 17.15 7.58 -5.43
N LEU A 22 16.04 8.24 -5.79
CA LEU A 22 15.61 9.47 -5.10
C LEU A 22 15.12 9.18 -3.69
N CYS A 23 14.41 8.08 -3.44
CA CYS A 23 14.02 7.63 -2.10
C CYS A 23 15.27 7.42 -1.22
N ALA A 24 16.28 6.71 -1.73
CA ALA A 24 17.54 6.50 -1.03
C ALA A 24 18.25 7.83 -0.75
N LYS A 25 18.37 8.69 -1.76
CA LYS A 25 19.02 10.00 -1.63
C LYS A 25 18.32 10.93 -0.64
N ALA A 26 16.99 10.84 -0.53
CA ALA A 26 16.22 11.60 0.46
C ALA A 26 16.41 11.07 1.88
N GLY A 27 16.83 9.82 2.05
CA GLY A 27 17.11 9.19 3.35
C GLY A 27 15.96 8.35 3.88
N PHE A 28 15.15 7.74 3.02
CA PHE A 28 14.26 6.64 3.40
C PHE A 28 15.05 5.37 3.70
N ASP A 29 14.51 4.50 4.58
CA ASP A 29 15.11 3.20 4.88
C ASP A 29 14.71 2.13 3.85
N ALA A 30 13.55 2.32 3.22
CA ALA A 30 12.95 1.38 2.29
C ALA A 30 12.05 2.08 1.25
N TRP A 31 11.57 1.29 0.30
CA TRP A 31 10.62 1.69 -0.72
C TRP A 31 9.53 0.64 -0.90
N ASP A 32 8.30 1.09 -1.20
CA ASP A 32 7.18 0.25 -1.54
C ASP A 32 7.08 0.12 -3.07
N PHE A 33 7.05 -1.12 -3.54
CA PHE A 33 7.05 -1.44 -4.96
C PHE A 33 5.65 -1.37 -5.55
N SER A 34 5.30 -0.26 -6.13
CA SER A 34 4.04 -0.11 -6.87
C SER A 34 4.07 -0.92 -8.16
N LEU A 35 3.18 -1.91 -8.26
CA LEU A 35 3.12 -2.85 -9.39
C LEU A 35 1.98 -2.53 -10.39
N PHE A 36 1.39 -1.33 -10.31
CA PHE A 36 0.21 -0.94 -11.10
C PHE A 36 0.45 -1.01 -12.60
N ASP A 37 1.63 -0.61 -13.07
CA ASP A 37 2.01 -0.68 -14.49
C ASP A 37 2.12 -2.12 -15.05
N MET A 38 2.03 -3.13 -14.19
CA MET A 38 1.97 -4.53 -14.59
C MET A 38 0.69 -4.83 -15.37
N CYS A 39 -0.44 -4.26 -14.94
CA CYS A 39 -1.73 -4.36 -15.62
C CYS A 39 -2.62 -3.17 -15.23
N LEU A 40 -2.73 -2.20 -16.10
CA LEU A 40 -3.73 -1.14 -16.00
C LEU A 40 -4.98 -1.52 -16.78
N ILE A 41 -6.13 -1.09 -16.29
CA ILE A 41 -7.42 -1.29 -16.97
C ILE A 41 -8.10 0.04 -17.26
N ASP A 42 -8.95 0.03 -18.27
CA ASP A 42 -9.96 1.06 -18.46
C ASP A 42 -11.12 0.82 -17.47
N TRP A 43 -11.40 1.79 -16.62
CA TRP A 43 -12.39 1.66 -15.55
C TRP A 43 -13.82 1.49 -16.03
N GLY A 44 -14.15 2.04 -17.22
CA GLY A 44 -15.49 1.92 -17.82
C GLY A 44 -15.74 0.57 -18.46
N THR A 45 -14.74 0.03 -19.18
CA THR A 45 -14.86 -1.23 -19.91
C THR A 45 -14.31 -2.44 -19.17
N ARG A 46 -13.53 -2.23 -18.10
CA ARG A 46 -12.81 -3.27 -17.33
C ARG A 46 -11.79 -4.06 -18.17
N LEU A 47 -11.44 -3.55 -19.35
CA LEU A 47 -10.47 -4.19 -20.24
C LEU A 47 -9.05 -3.66 -19.98
N PRO A 48 -8.02 -4.50 -20.18
CA PRO A 48 -6.64 -4.08 -19.99
C PRO A 48 -6.24 -3.03 -21.03
N LEU A 49 -5.56 -1.99 -20.56
CA LEU A 49 -4.95 -0.98 -21.41
C LEU A 49 -3.68 -1.55 -22.06
N GLN A 50 -3.52 -1.30 -23.36
CA GLN A 50 -2.30 -1.65 -24.07
C GLN A 50 -1.19 -0.67 -23.68
N ARG A 51 -0.23 -1.15 -22.91
CA ARG A 51 0.89 -0.33 -22.44
C ARG A 51 2.19 -1.14 -22.50
N GLN A 52 3.26 -0.50 -22.93
CA GLN A 52 4.58 -1.09 -22.89
C GLN A 52 5.27 -0.67 -21.58
N HIS A 53 5.43 -1.60 -20.67
CA HIS A 53 6.17 -1.42 -19.44
C HIS A 53 6.96 -2.70 -19.10
N PRO A 54 8.16 -2.61 -18.51
CA PRO A 54 8.95 -3.79 -18.14
C PRO A 54 8.16 -4.82 -17.30
N LEU A 55 7.35 -4.35 -16.34
CA LEU A 55 6.50 -5.21 -15.50
C LEU A 55 5.42 -5.98 -16.28
N ASN A 56 4.94 -5.44 -17.39
CA ASN A 56 3.95 -6.11 -18.26
C ASN A 56 4.62 -7.12 -19.20
N GLY A 57 5.90 -6.93 -19.52
CA GLY A 57 6.66 -7.71 -20.48
C GLY A 57 7.17 -9.07 -19.97
N PRO A 58 7.87 -9.84 -20.83
CA PRO A 58 8.40 -11.16 -20.46
C PRO A 58 9.60 -11.11 -19.51
N HIS A 59 10.20 -9.95 -19.32
CA HIS A 59 11.40 -9.77 -18.48
C HIS A 59 11.12 -9.10 -17.14
N TYR A 60 9.89 -9.15 -16.65
CA TYR A 60 9.43 -8.49 -15.43
C TYR A 60 10.24 -8.87 -14.18
N LEU A 61 10.64 -10.14 -14.04
CA LEU A 61 11.49 -10.57 -12.91
C LEU A 61 12.91 -9.99 -12.99
N LYS A 62 13.44 -9.87 -14.22
CA LYS A 62 14.74 -9.20 -14.41
C LYS A 62 14.65 -7.74 -13.96
N PHE A 63 13.58 -7.06 -14.33
CA PHE A 63 13.35 -5.67 -13.93
C PHE A 63 13.20 -5.51 -12.41
N ALA A 64 12.45 -6.40 -11.73
CA ALA A 64 12.34 -6.40 -10.28
C ALA A 64 13.72 -6.59 -9.60
N ARG A 65 14.57 -7.49 -10.12
CA ARG A 65 15.96 -7.66 -9.64
C ARG A 65 16.85 -6.45 -9.89
N GLU A 66 16.66 -5.75 -11.00
CA GLU A 66 17.38 -4.51 -11.31
C GLU A 66 17.02 -3.41 -10.29
N LEU A 67 15.73 -3.23 -9.97
CA LEU A 67 15.30 -2.29 -8.93
C LEU A 67 15.85 -2.68 -7.55
N LYS A 68 15.81 -3.98 -7.19
CA LYS A 68 16.46 -4.47 -5.96
C LYS A 68 17.92 -4.08 -5.89
N LYS A 69 18.65 -4.30 -7.00
CA LYS A 69 20.07 -3.96 -7.06
C LYS A 69 20.30 -2.46 -6.86
N ILE A 70 19.50 -1.62 -7.52
CA ILE A 70 19.58 -0.16 -7.37
C ILE A 70 19.34 0.22 -5.90
N GLY A 71 18.30 -0.33 -5.25
CA GLY A 71 18.04 -0.09 -3.84
C GLY A 71 19.21 -0.46 -2.96
N LEU A 72 19.73 -1.69 -3.09
CA LEU A 72 20.86 -2.18 -2.30
C LEU A 72 22.16 -1.40 -2.53
N ASP A 73 22.47 -1.02 -3.77
CA ASP A 73 23.63 -0.20 -4.12
C ASP A 73 23.55 1.21 -3.47
N ASN A 74 22.34 1.68 -3.16
CA ASN A 74 22.07 2.96 -2.51
C ASN A 74 21.69 2.84 -1.02
N GLY A 75 21.75 1.63 -0.43
CA GLY A 75 21.58 1.39 0.99
C GLY A 75 20.13 1.30 1.48
N ILE A 76 19.16 1.10 0.59
CA ILE A 76 17.74 0.88 0.94
C ILE A 76 17.22 -0.45 0.41
N VAL A 77 16.12 -0.95 0.98
CA VAL A 77 15.49 -2.22 0.63
C VAL A 77 14.05 -2.03 0.16
N CYS A 78 13.51 -2.96 -0.63
CA CYS A 78 12.08 -3.08 -0.80
C CYS A 78 11.48 -3.66 0.48
N ASN A 79 10.49 -3.01 1.12
CA ASN A 79 9.82 -3.56 2.31
C ASN A 79 8.54 -4.30 1.95
N GLN A 80 7.76 -3.75 1.07
CA GLN A 80 6.46 -4.26 0.63
C GLN A 80 6.21 -3.90 -0.83
N SER A 81 5.13 -4.38 -1.39
CA SER A 81 4.66 -4.02 -2.73
C SER A 81 3.15 -3.89 -2.75
N HIS A 82 2.64 -3.14 -3.71
CA HIS A 82 1.22 -3.01 -3.97
C HIS A 82 0.89 -3.63 -5.34
N ALA A 83 0.06 -4.70 -5.34
CA ALA A 83 -0.37 -5.39 -6.56
C ALA A 83 -1.30 -4.51 -7.42
N PRO A 84 -1.43 -4.80 -8.73
CA PRO A 84 -2.41 -4.11 -9.55
C PRO A 84 -3.85 -4.41 -9.08
N PHE A 85 -4.75 -3.44 -9.28
CA PHE A 85 -6.15 -3.48 -8.87
C PHE A 85 -7.05 -2.86 -9.94
N PRO A 86 -8.37 -3.05 -9.89
CA PRO A 86 -9.17 -3.79 -8.91
C PRO A 86 -9.24 -5.29 -9.26
N VAL A 87 -9.30 -6.12 -8.22
CA VAL A 87 -9.22 -7.59 -8.35
C VAL A 87 -10.48 -8.26 -8.92
N ASP A 88 -11.62 -7.55 -9.02
CA ASP A 88 -12.82 -8.02 -9.71
C ASP A 88 -12.63 -8.06 -11.24
N ALA A 89 -11.62 -7.37 -11.79
CA ALA A 89 -11.28 -7.45 -13.20
C ALA A 89 -10.45 -8.72 -13.50
N PRO A 90 -10.92 -9.62 -14.40
CA PRO A 90 -10.20 -10.87 -14.72
C PRO A 90 -8.77 -10.66 -15.20
N ALA A 91 -8.51 -9.56 -15.91
CA ALA A 91 -7.18 -9.20 -16.36
C ALA A 91 -6.23 -8.97 -15.18
N ILE A 92 -6.67 -8.24 -14.16
CA ILE A 92 -5.90 -7.99 -12.93
C ILE A 92 -5.65 -9.31 -12.18
N ARG A 93 -6.69 -10.15 -12.01
CA ARG A 93 -6.57 -11.48 -11.36
C ARG A 93 -5.43 -12.32 -11.94
N ALA A 94 -5.27 -12.29 -13.28
CA ALA A 94 -4.22 -13.04 -13.97
C ALA A 94 -2.79 -12.59 -13.61
N PHE A 95 -2.61 -11.38 -13.06
CA PHE A 95 -1.31 -10.83 -12.71
C PHE A 95 -0.95 -10.93 -11.22
N LEU A 96 -1.86 -11.36 -10.34
CA LEU A 96 -1.59 -11.39 -8.88
C LEU A 96 -0.42 -12.33 -8.50
N LYS A 97 -0.29 -13.50 -9.13
CA LYS A 97 0.88 -14.37 -8.93
C LYS A 97 2.18 -13.70 -9.39
N ARG A 98 2.14 -12.99 -10.53
CA ARG A 98 3.28 -12.20 -11.00
C ARG A 98 3.65 -11.09 -10.03
N ALA A 99 2.67 -10.46 -9.37
CA ALA A 99 2.93 -9.46 -8.34
C ALA A 99 3.69 -10.07 -7.15
N ILE A 100 3.30 -11.24 -6.68
CA ILE A 100 4.00 -12.00 -5.62
C ILE A 100 5.45 -12.32 -6.04
N GLU A 101 5.66 -12.82 -7.27
CA GLU A 101 7.02 -13.09 -7.80
C GLU A 101 7.88 -11.81 -7.84
N CYS A 102 7.32 -10.69 -8.34
CA CYS A 102 8.03 -9.41 -8.37
C CYS A 102 8.41 -8.93 -6.97
N THR A 103 7.50 -9.09 -5.99
CA THR A 103 7.77 -8.75 -4.59
C THR A 103 8.96 -9.53 -4.06
N ALA A 104 8.97 -10.85 -4.23
CA ALA A 104 10.07 -11.72 -3.80
C ALA A 104 11.39 -11.33 -4.48
N GLU A 105 11.38 -11.12 -5.80
CA GLU A 105 12.57 -10.78 -6.57
C GLU A 105 13.11 -9.37 -6.23
N ALA A 106 12.24 -8.43 -5.89
CA ALA A 106 12.63 -7.11 -5.37
C ALA A 106 13.17 -7.18 -3.93
N GLY A 107 12.93 -8.29 -3.22
CA GLY A 107 13.35 -8.49 -1.83
C GLY A 107 12.33 -8.03 -0.80
N GLY A 108 11.10 -7.71 -1.24
CA GLY A 108 9.96 -7.41 -0.37
C GLY A 108 9.43 -8.68 0.31
N SER A 109 8.84 -8.52 1.48
CA SER A 109 8.30 -9.64 2.28
C SER A 109 6.78 -9.64 2.35
N ILE A 110 6.11 -8.59 1.89
CA ILE A 110 4.66 -8.42 1.91
C ILE A 110 4.21 -7.89 0.54
N CYS A 111 3.19 -8.55 -0.04
CA CYS A 111 2.50 -8.07 -1.23
C CYS A 111 1.07 -7.68 -0.84
N ILE A 112 0.74 -6.40 -0.94
CA ILE A 112 -0.61 -5.90 -0.69
C ILE A 112 -1.48 -6.26 -1.91
N ILE A 113 -2.57 -6.96 -1.67
CA ILE A 113 -3.56 -7.37 -2.66
C ILE A 113 -4.93 -6.96 -2.12
N HIS A 114 -5.59 -6.03 -2.78
CA HIS A 114 -6.93 -5.56 -2.38
C HIS A 114 -7.94 -6.71 -2.33
N PRO A 115 -8.92 -6.66 -1.44
CA PRO A 115 -10.11 -7.50 -1.55
C PRO A 115 -10.98 -7.02 -2.74
N ASP A 116 -11.93 -7.83 -3.15
CA ASP A 116 -13.04 -7.37 -3.99
C ASP A 116 -14.01 -6.61 -3.08
N ASN A 117 -14.18 -5.32 -3.34
CA ASN A 117 -14.95 -4.40 -2.51
C ASN A 117 -16.40 -4.83 -2.27
N ALA A 118 -16.97 -5.60 -3.20
CA ALA A 118 -18.37 -6.01 -3.17
C ALA A 118 -18.62 -7.37 -2.50
N LYS A 119 -17.55 -8.07 -2.09
CA LYS A 119 -17.60 -9.44 -1.56
C LYS A 119 -17.49 -9.48 -0.05
N THR A 120 -18.08 -10.54 0.53
CA THR A 120 -17.92 -10.89 1.94
C THR A 120 -16.55 -11.48 2.22
N ALA A 121 -16.20 -11.63 3.49
CA ALA A 121 -14.95 -12.27 3.91
C ALA A 121 -14.79 -13.69 3.35
N GLU A 122 -15.85 -14.49 3.39
CA GLU A 122 -15.88 -15.87 2.87
C GLU A 122 -15.67 -15.90 1.35
N GLU A 123 -16.28 -15.00 0.61
CA GLU A 123 -16.13 -14.93 -0.86
C GLU A 123 -14.74 -14.40 -1.27
N ASN A 124 -14.18 -13.44 -0.52
CA ASN A 124 -12.81 -12.94 -0.73
C ASN A 124 -11.77 -14.02 -0.37
N ALA A 125 -12.05 -14.85 0.63
CA ALA A 125 -11.16 -15.93 1.06
C ALA A 125 -10.85 -16.91 -0.09
N GLU A 126 -11.77 -17.15 -1.03
CA GLU A 126 -11.52 -18.03 -2.18
C GLU A 126 -10.29 -17.57 -2.99
N MET A 127 -10.18 -16.27 -3.25
CA MET A 127 -9.02 -15.71 -3.98
C MET A 127 -7.73 -15.86 -3.18
N TYR A 128 -7.75 -15.49 -1.92
CA TYR A 128 -6.55 -15.51 -1.10
C TYR A 128 -6.05 -16.93 -0.84
N LEU A 129 -6.95 -17.88 -0.59
CA LEU A 129 -6.61 -19.29 -0.41
C LEU A 129 -6.02 -19.92 -1.68
N GLU A 130 -6.40 -19.46 -2.89
CA GLU A 130 -5.76 -19.85 -4.14
C GLU A 130 -4.32 -19.31 -4.25
N LEU A 131 -4.07 -18.10 -3.76
CA LEU A 131 -2.77 -17.41 -3.87
C LEU A 131 -1.78 -17.82 -2.77
N LEU A 132 -2.25 -18.15 -1.57
CA LEU A 132 -1.42 -18.40 -0.39
C LEU A 132 -0.36 -19.49 -0.56
N PRO A 133 -0.65 -20.67 -1.16
CA PRO A 133 0.39 -21.69 -1.39
C PRO A 133 1.55 -21.13 -2.24
N PHE A 134 1.22 -20.36 -3.27
CA PHE A 134 2.21 -19.73 -4.14
C PHE A 134 3.01 -18.65 -3.41
N ALA A 135 2.35 -17.81 -2.62
CA ALA A 135 2.99 -16.79 -1.81
C ALA A 135 3.98 -17.38 -0.79
N LYS A 136 3.58 -18.49 -0.13
CA LYS A 136 4.45 -19.24 0.80
C LYS A 136 5.68 -19.81 0.11
N GLU A 137 5.54 -20.36 -1.09
CA GLU A 137 6.66 -20.87 -1.89
C GLU A 137 7.70 -19.78 -2.18
N HIS A 138 7.24 -18.53 -2.34
CA HIS A 138 8.10 -17.37 -2.60
C HIS A 138 8.53 -16.62 -1.32
N GLY A 139 8.09 -17.08 -0.14
CA GLY A 139 8.40 -16.43 1.14
C GLY A 139 7.79 -15.03 1.29
N VAL A 140 6.68 -14.75 0.60
CA VAL A 140 5.98 -13.47 0.60
C VAL A 140 4.64 -13.62 1.31
N LYS A 141 4.34 -12.76 2.27
CA LYS A 141 3.02 -12.66 2.88
C LYS A 141 2.09 -11.89 1.97
N ILE A 142 0.81 -12.25 1.98
CA ILE A 142 -0.25 -11.46 1.35
C ILE A 142 -0.87 -10.56 2.43
N ALA A 143 -0.92 -9.26 2.20
CA ALA A 143 -1.69 -8.35 3.03
C ALA A 143 -2.97 -7.94 2.30
N THR A 144 -4.13 -8.10 2.96
CA THR A 144 -5.36 -7.45 2.51
C THR A 144 -5.45 -6.05 3.12
N GLU A 145 -6.25 -5.18 2.51
CA GLU A 145 -6.33 -3.75 2.86
C GLU A 145 -7.77 -3.33 3.11
N ASN A 146 -7.97 -2.32 3.97
CA ASN A 146 -9.28 -1.72 4.19
C ASN A 146 -9.65 -0.79 3.04
N MET A 147 -10.81 -1.04 2.44
CA MET A 147 -11.29 -0.36 1.24
C MET A 147 -12.48 0.57 1.55
N TRP A 148 -12.88 1.32 0.56
CA TRP A 148 -14.08 2.16 0.56
C TRP A 148 -14.78 2.10 -0.79
N ASN A 149 -16.08 2.44 -0.78
CA ASN A 149 -16.89 2.75 -1.96
C ASN A 149 -17.42 4.18 -1.83
N TRP A 150 -17.98 4.75 -2.89
CA TRP A 150 -18.61 6.07 -2.87
C TRP A 150 -20.12 5.98 -2.97
N ASP A 151 -20.84 6.64 -2.06
CA ASP A 151 -22.29 6.85 -2.10
C ASP A 151 -22.56 8.23 -2.69
N GLY A 152 -22.84 8.28 -4.00
CA GLY A 152 -23.08 9.54 -4.70
C GLY A 152 -24.40 10.25 -4.32
N GLU A 153 -25.32 9.57 -3.60
CA GLU A 153 -26.54 10.21 -3.09
C GLU A 153 -26.28 10.98 -1.79
N LYS A 154 -25.39 10.45 -0.96
CA LYS A 154 -25.00 11.07 0.32
C LYS A 154 -23.76 11.94 0.23
N ASP A 155 -23.03 11.85 -0.88
CA ASP A 155 -21.74 12.52 -1.10
C ASP A 155 -20.72 12.19 0.00
N GLU A 156 -20.61 10.89 0.34
CA GLU A 156 -19.69 10.36 1.34
C GLU A 156 -19.20 8.96 0.96
N SER A 157 -18.17 8.48 1.63
CA SER A 157 -17.75 7.10 1.45
C SER A 157 -18.79 6.13 2.03
N SER A 158 -18.79 4.91 1.53
CA SER A 158 -19.71 3.86 1.96
C SER A 158 -18.97 2.54 2.16
N PHE A 159 -19.66 1.57 2.74
CA PHE A 159 -19.10 0.27 3.06
C PHE A 159 -18.48 -0.42 1.84
N ALA A 160 -17.29 -0.97 2.05
CA ALA A 160 -16.59 -1.88 1.17
C ALA A 160 -15.95 -3.01 2.01
N ALA A 161 -15.35 -4.00 1.38
CA ALA A 161 -14.63 -5.05 2.09
C ALA A 161 -13.51 -4.48 2.98
N CYS A 162 -13.35 -5.01 4.18
CA CYS A 162 -12.39 -4.57 5.20
C CYS A 162 -12.58 -3.12 5.68
N ALA A 163 -13.66 -2.42 5.34
CA ALA A 163 -13.89 -1.02 5.69
C ALA A 163 -14.07 -0.79 7.20
N THR A 164 -14.62 -1.75 7.93
CA THR A 164 -14.76 -1.67 9.39
C THR A 164 -13.78 -2.61 10.09
N ALA A 165 -13.45 -2.29 11.33
CA ALA A 165 -12.54 -3.10 12.14
C ALA A 165 -13.01 -4.55 12.29
N GLU A 166 -14.31 -4.75 12.48
CA GLU A 166 -14.94 -6.06 12.65
C GLU A 166 -14.94 -6.86 11.35
N ASP A 167 -15.26 -6.21 10.21
CA ASP A 167 -15.23 -6.86 8.91
C ASP A 167 -13.80 -7.20 8.48
N PHE A 168 -12.84 -6.30 8.73
CA PHE A 168 -11.44 -6.56 8.45
C PHE A 168 -10.91 -7.76 9.26
N LYS A 169 -11.19 -7.77 10.57
CA LYS A 169 -10.84 -8.88 11.44
C LYS A 169 -11.46 -10.20 10.96
N LYS A 170 -12.73 -10.18 10.50
CA LYS A 170 -13.39 -11.34 9.94
C LYS A 170 -12.68 -11.87 8.70
N HIS A 171 -12.20 -11.01 7.79
CA HIS A 171 -11.41 -11.43 6.62
C HIS A 171 -10.14 -12.19 7.02
N LEU A 172 -9.48 -11.77 8.10
CA LEU A 172 -8.29 -12.46 8.62
C LEU A 172 -8.65 -13.80 9.27
N GLU A 173 -9.71 -13.83 10.10
CA GLU A 173 -10.14 -15.04 10.83
C GLU A 173 -10.66 -16.16 9.93
N VAL A 174 -11.33 -15.85 8.81
CA VAL A 174 -11.83 -16.86 7.86
C VAL A 174 -10.68 -17.59 7.17
N ILE A 175 -9.55 -16.95 6.98
CA ILE A 175 -8.37 -17.54 6.34
C ILE A 175 -7.46 -18.18 7.39
N ASP A 176 -7.27 -17.55 8.53
CA ASP A 176 -6.47 -18.02 9.69
C ASP A 176 -5.11 -18.60 9.30
N ASP A 177 -4.30 -17.78 8.61
CA ASP A 177 -2.99 -18.20 8.10
C ASP A 177 -1.93 -17.13 8.41
N GLU A 178 -0.75 -17.55 8.91
CA GLU A 178 0.35 -16.63 9.27
C GLU A 178 0.94 -15.85 8.08
N PHE A 179 0.70 -16.31 6.84
CA PHE A 179 1.07 -15.62 5.62
C PHE A 179 -0.04 -14.69 5.09
N PHE A 180 -1.18 -14.62 5.79
CA PHE A 180 -2.25 -13.67 5.47
C PHE A 180 -2.37 -12.63 6.59
N VAL A 181 -2.08 -11.37 6.27
CA VAL A 181 -1.92 -10.29 7.25
C VAL A 181 -2.70 -9.04 6.82
N ALA A 182 -2.71 -8.02 7.66
CA ALA A 182 -3.36 -6.75 7.37
C ALA A 182 -2.34 -5.69 6.93
N CYS A 183 -2.70 -4.97 5.87
CA CYS A 183 -2.23 -3.62 5.58
C CYS A 183 -3.33 -2.65 5.98
N LEU A 184 -3.06 -1.69 6.84
CA LEU A 184 -4.03 -0.65 7.18
C LEU A 184 -3.69 0.63 6.44
N ASP A 185 -4.59 1.05 5.55
CA ASP A 185 -4.60 2.40 5.04
C ASP A 185 -5.28 3.32 6.07
N LEU A 186 -4.50 4.28 6.58
CA LEU A 186 -4.93 5.18 7.63
C LEU A 186 -5.93 6.22 7.12
N GLY A 187 -5.76 6.68 5.88
CA GLY A 187 -6.68 7.62 5.27
C GLY A 187 -8.05 7.00 5.01
N HIS A 188 -8.11 5.80 4.42
CA HIS A 188 -9.36 5.07 4.24
C HIS A 188 -10.08 4.83 5.57
N ALA A 189 -9.34 4.51 6.64
CA ALA A 189 -9.91 4.28 7.96
C ALA A 189 -10.56 5.54 8.57
N GLU A 190 -10.08 6.73 8.22
CA GLU A 190 -10.59 8.01 8.71
C GLU A 190 -11.71 8.62 7.86
N MET A 191 -12.02 8.05 6.68
CA MET A 191 -13.10 8.54 5.83
C MET A 191 -14.47 8.34 6.48
N ARG A 192 -15.31 9.37 6.43
CA ARG A 192 -16.68 9.32 6.93
C ARG A 192 -17.53 8.42 6.06
N GLY A 193 -18.43 7.66 6.71
CA GLY A 193 -19.38 6.77 6.06
C GLY A 193 -18.91 5.32 5.96
N SER A 194 -17.64 5.04 5.76
CA SER A 194 -17.09 3.68 5.65
C SER A 194 -16.27 3.25 6.86
N GLY A 195 -15.32 4.08 7.30
CA GLY A 195 -14.35 3.69 8.33
C GLY A 195 -14.86 3.77 9.77
N ASN A 196 -14.19 3.04 10.65
CA ASN A 196 -14.41 3.11 12.11
C ASN A 196 -13.38 4.00 12.82
N GLY A 197 -12.50 4.66 12.07
CA GLY A 197 -11.36 5.38 12.58
C GLY A 197 -10.11 4.50 12.79
N ALA A 198 -8.95 5.04 12.40
CA ALA A 198 -7.69 4.30 12.39
C ALA A 198 -7.32 3.73 13.77
N VAL A 199 -7.53 4.48 14.85
CA VAL A 199 -7.23 4.03 16.21
C VAL A 199 -7.99 2.76 16.60
N HIS A 200 -9.29 2.67 16.27
CA HIS A 200 -10.08 1.48 16.56
C HIS A 200 -9.61 0.29 15.72
N MET A 201 -9.37 0.51 14.43
CA MET A 201 -8.88 -0.53 13.53
C MET A 201 -7.51 -1.07 13.97
N ILE A 202 -6.54 -0.21 14.31
CA ILE A 202 -5.22 -0.60 14.82
C ILE A 202 -5.36 -1.53 16.03
N LYS A 203 -6.17 -1.14 17.02
CA LYS A 203 -6.34 -1.94 18.25
C LYS A 203 -7.04 -3.27 17.99
N THR A 204 -8.00 -3.32 17.09
CA THR A 204 -8.73 -4.54 16.72
C THR A 204 -7.87 -5.53 15.94
N LEU A 205 -7.06 -5.03 15.00
CA LEU A 205 -6.16 -5.85 14.17
C LEU A 205 -4.96 -6.39 14.98
N GLY A 206 -4.44 -5.59 15.91
CA GLY A 206 -3.33 -6.02 16.78
C GLY A 206 -2.14 -6.56 16.01
N HIS A 207 -1.70 -7.78 16.32
CA HIS A 207 -0.53 -8.43 15.71
C HIS A 207 -0.72 -8.83 14.22
N HIS A 208 -1.95 -8.86 13.73
CA HIS A 208 -2.21 -9.08 12.31
C HIS A 208 -1.82 -7.88 11.45
N LEU A 209 -1.73 -6.68 12.03
CA LEU A 209 -1.29 -5.47 11.34
C LEU A 209 0.22 -5.50 11.12
N GLN A 210 0.63 -5.72 9.86
CA GLN A 210 2.05 -5.87 9.51
C GLN A 210 2.52 -4.91 8.41
N ALA A 211 1.60 -4.24 7.74
CA ALA A 211 1.88 -3.20 6.76
C ALA A 211 1.00 -1.98 7.00
N LEU A 212 1.45 -0.82 6.55
CA LEU A 212 0.70 0.43 6.58
C LEU A 212 0.78 1.11 5.22
N HIS A 213 -0.33 1.75 4.85
CA HIS A 213 -0.37 2.86 3.91
C HIS A 213 -0.74 4.13 4.69
N ILE A 214 0.14 5.11 4.65
CA ILE A 214 0.00 6.34 5.43
C ILE A 214 -0.11 7.51 4.48
N HIS A 215 -1.26 8.12 4.47
CA HIS A 215 -1.51 9.40 3.82
C HIS A 215 -2.49 10.21 4.66
N GLU A 216 -2.72 11.44 4.30
CA GLU A 216 -3.69 12.30 4.94
C GLU A 216 -4.83 12.67 4.00
N ASN A 217 -6.01 12.91 4.55
CA ASN A 217 -7.19 13.36 3.84
C ASN A 217 -8.04 14.34 4.69
N ASP A 218 -9.05 14.91 4.06
CA ASP A 218 -10.02 15.83 4.69
C ASP A 218 -11.16 15.09 5.44
N ARG A 219 -11.04 13.77 5.62
CA ARG A 219 -12.04 12.84 6.18
C ARG A 219 -13.31 12.66 5.32
N TRP A 220 -13.33 13.21 4.12
CA TRP A 220 -14.41 13.05 3.16
C TRP A 220 -13.94 12.32 1.91
N HIS A 221 -12.78 12.73 1.39
CA HIS A 221 -12.23 12.25 0.13
C HIS A 221 -10.93 11.50 0.37
N ASP A 222 -10.63 10.60 -0.53
CA ASP A 222 -9.38 9.87 -0.56
C ASP A 222 -8.28 10.74 -1.20
N ASN A 223 -7.79 11.73 -0.43
CA ASN A 223 -6.92 12.78 -0.98
C ASN A 223 -5.48 12.35 -1.19
N HIS A 224 -5.01 11.29 -0.56
CA HIS A 224 -3.62 10.82 -0.61
C HIS A 224 -2.58 11.96 -0.49
N GLN A 225 -2.76 12.83 0.50
CA GLN A 225 -1.87 13.95 0.76
C GLN A 225 -0.80 13.60 1.80
N ILE A 226 0.23 14.44 1.88
CA ILE A 226 1.32 14.28 2.84
C ILE A 226 0.80 14.41 4.28
N PRO A 227 1.19 13.52 5.22
CA PRO A 227 0.80 13.65 6.63
C PRO A 227 1.11 15.02 7.23
N PHE A 228 0.24 15.49 8.12
CA PHE A 228 0.25 16.82 8.78
C PHE A 228 -0.15 17.99 7.88
N SER A 229 -0.79 17.74 6.75
CA SER A 229 -1.29 18.77 5.85
C SER A 229 -2.78 19.10 6.01
N MET A 230 -3.52 18.25 6.74
CA MET A 230 -4.96 18.35 6.97
C MET A 230 -5.32 18.04 8.44
N ASP A 231 -6.41 17.26 8.71
CA ASP A 231 -7.04 17.19 10.03
C ASP A 231 -7.01 15.79 10.70
N MET A 232 -6.17 14.85 10.23
CA MET A 232 -6.05 13.54 10.88
C MET A 232 -5.27 13.63 12.20
N ASP A 233 -5.71 12.91 13.23
CA ASP A 233 -5.08 12.87 14.56
C ASP A 233 -3.93 11.86 14.59
N PHE A 234 -2.78 12.23 14.04
CA PHE A 234 -1.59 11.38 14.05
C PHE A 234 -1.02 11.13 15.46
N ASP A 235 -1.30 11.98 16.45
CA ASP A 235 -0.88 11.72 17.84
C ASP A 235 -1.61 10.48 18.40
N ALA A 236 -2.93 10.42 18.20
CA ALA A 236 -3.74 9.27 18.61
C ALA A 236 -3.40 8.00 17.81
N ILE A 237 -3.19 8.13 16.49
CA ILE A 237 -2.83 7.02 15.60
C ILE A 237 -1.48 6.41 15.99
N VAL A 238 -0.45 7.23 16.12
CA VAL A 238 0.91 6.77 16.49
C VAL A 238 0.92 6.14 17.86
N LYS A 239 0.17 6.70 18.83
CA LYS A 239 0.00 6.09 20.16
C LYS A 239 -0.65 4.70 20.07
N ALA A 240 -1.69 4.54 19.25
CA ALA A 240 -2.33 3.24 19.09
C ALA A 240 -1.38 2.21 18.44
N LEU A 241 -0.58 2.61 17.45
CA LEU A 241 0.47 1.75 16.85
C LEU A 241 1.52 1.34 17.91
N LYS A 242 1.90 2.26 18.80
CA LYS A 242 2.83 1.94 19.92
C LYS A 242 2.22 0.97 20.91
N GLU A 243 0.94 1.14 21.26
CA GLU A 243 0.21 0.26 22.21
C GLU A 243 0.14 -1.19 21.71
N ILE A 244 0.04 -1.44 20.41
CA ILE A 244 0.06 -2.79 19.82
C ILE A 244 1.47 -3.31 19.52
N ASP A 245 2.50 -2.55 19.84
CA ASP A 245 3.91 -2.87 19.56
C ASP A 245 4.18 -3.11 18.05
N TYR A 246 3.63 -2.23 17.18
CA TYR A 246 3.80 -2.33 15.73
C TYR A 246 5.27 -2.40 15.32
N LYS A 247 5.61 -3.34 14.43
CA LYS A 247 7.00 -3.65 14.02
C LYS A 247 7.31 -3.40 12.54
N GLY A 248 6.30 -3.05 11.75
CA GLY A 248 6.45 -2.80 10.32
C GLY A 248 7.10 -1.45 10.03
N TYR A 249 7.06 -1.07 8.77
CA TYR A 249 7.53 0.25 8.32
C TYR A 249 6.41 1.28 8.37
N PHE A 250 6.76 2.54 8.60
CA PHE A 250 5.87 3.66 8.31
C PHE A 250 6.00 3.98 6.82
N THR A 251 5.12 3.36 6.03
CA THR A 251 5.13 3.49 4.57
C THR A 251 4.13 4.55 4.13
N LEU A 252 4.63 5.64 3.56
CA LEU A 252 3.76 6.68 3.00
C LEU A 252 3.16 6.22 1.67
N GLU A 253 1.86 6.51 1.48
CA GLU A 253 1.13 6.38 0.22
C GLU A 253 0.48 7.71 -0.16
N ALA A 254 1.26 8.79 -0.16
CA ALA A 254 0.81 10.15 -0.46
C ALA A 254 0.84 10.43 -1.97
N CYS A 255 0.14 9.60 -2.75
CA CYS A 255 0.22 9.53 -4.22
C CYS A 255 -0.08 10.83 -4.92
N HIS A 256 -0.95 11.69 -4.36
CA HIS A 256 -1.35 12.98 -4.96
C HIS A 256 -0.53 14.17 -4.46
N PHE A 257 0.33 13.98 -3.45
CA PHE A 257 1.17 15.07 -2.96
C PHE A 257 2.14 15.60 -4.03
N LEU A 258 2.60 14.71 -4.91
CA LEU A 258 3.54 15.09 -6.00
C LEU A 258 2.84 15.57 -7.28
N ASP A 259 1.51 15.67 -7.30
CA ASP A 259 0.78 16.23 -8.42
C ASP A 259 1.26 17.69 -8.65
N GLY A 260 1.68 17.97 -9.89
CA GLY A 260 2.25 19.28 -10.25
C GLY A 260 3.76 19.41 -10.04
N TYR A 261 4.44 18.41 -9.45
CA TYR A 261 5.90 18.36 -9.49
C TYR A 261 6.40 17.90 -10.88
N THR A 262 7.63 18.24 -11.19
CA THR A 262 8.32 17.94 -12.45
C THR A 262 9.69 17.34 -12.18
N GLU A 263 10.37 16.83 -13.20
CA GLU A 263 11.75 16.33 -13.08
C GLU A 263 12.70 17.34 -12.40
N ALA A 264 12.46 18.63 -12.60
CA ALA A 264 13.32 19.70 -12.05
C ALA A 264 13.21 19.84 -10.52
N ASN A 265 12.07 19.49 -9.93
CA ASN A 265 11.79 19.74 -8.51
C ASN A 265 11.22 18.55 -7.73
N VAL A 266 11.00 17.40 -8.36
CA VAL A 266 10.44 16.22 -7.69
C VAL A 266 11.27 15.79 -6.47
N PHE A 267 12.59 15.94 -6.52
CA PHE A 267 13.45 15.61 -5.37
C PHE A 267 13.13 16.44 -4.13
N GLU A 268 12.76 17.70 -4.27
CA GLU A 268 12.30 18.53 -3.15
C GLU A 268 11.01 17.98 -2.53
N GLY A 269 10.10 17.45 -3.36
CA GLY A 269 8.89 16.75 -2.92
C GLY A 269 9.20 15.47 -2.15
N VAL A 270 10.12 14.65 -2.66
CA VAL A 270 10.56 13.40 -1.99
C VAL A 270 11.21 13.69 -0.64
N VAL A 271 11.99 14.79 -0.52
CA VAL A 271 12.56 15.23 0.76
C VAL A 271 11.45 15.61 1.75
N LYS A 272 10.40 16.33 1.32
CA LYS A 272 9.25 16.67 2.19
C LYS A 272 8.50 15.41 2.66
N LEU A 273 8.27 14.43 1.77
CA LEU A 273 7.70 13.13 2.15
C LEU A 273 8.55 12.46 3.24
N ARG A 274 9.87 12.42 3.05
CA ARG A 274 10.79 11.84 4.04
C ARG A 274 10.75 12.60 5.37
N GLU A 275 10.70 13.93 5.37
CA GLU A 275 10.60 14.74 6.59
C GLU A 275 9.31 14.45 7.36
N SER A 276 8.18 14.31 6.64
CA SER A 276 6.90 13.93 7.22
C SER A 276 6.94 12.52 7.83
N ALA A 277 7.49 11.54 7.09
CA ALA A 277 7.66 10.17 7.60
C ALA A 277 8.57 10.13 8.83
N THR A 278 9.65 10.92 8.85
CA THR A 278 10.55 11.03 10.01
C THR A 278 9.83 11.60 11.22
N LYS A 279 8.99 12.63 11.04
CA LYS A 279 8.19 13.18 12.13
C LYS A 279 7.27 12.13 12.75
N LEU A 280 6.61 11.29 11.94
CA LEU A 280 5.80 10.16 12.44
C LEU A 280 6.66 9.15 13.22
N ALA A 281 7.83 8.79 12.69
CA ALA A 281 8.76 7.88 13.35
C ALA A 281 9.26 8.44 14.69
N ASP A 282 9.61 9.72 14.75
CA ASP A 282 10.03 10.40 15.98
C ASP A 282 8.90 10.44 17.03
N MET A 283 7.66 10.69 16.59
CA MET A 283 6.49 10.61 17.48
C MET A 283 6.34 9.21 18.08
N PHE A 284 6.53 8.16 17.28
CA PHE A 284 6.46 6.77 17.76
C PHE A 284 7.58 6.42 18.74
N GLU A 285 8.80 6.88 18.53
CA GLU A 285 9.93 6.62 19.44
C GLU A 285 9.79 7.36 20.78
N ASN A 286 9.13 8.52 20.78
CA ASN A 286 8.95 9.37 21.95
C ASN A 286 7.67 9.06 22.76
N GLN A 287 6.86 8.06 22.38
CA GLN A 287 5.70 7.57 23.16
C GLN A 287 6.16 6.64 24.35
#